data_2da36fa068b0dfb39a8d21308bb689d2
#
_entry.id   2da36fa068b0dfb39a8d21308bb689d2
#
_cell.length_a   1.000
_cell.length_b   1.000
_cell.length_c   1.000
_cell.angle_alpha   90.00
_cell.angle_beta   90.00
_cell.angle_gamma   90.00
#
_symmetry.space_group_name_H-M   'P 1'
#
loop_
_entity.id
_entity.type
_entity.pdbx_description
1 polymer ?
#
loop_
_entity_poly.entity_id
_entity_poly.type
_entity_poly.pdbx_seq_one_letter_code
_entity_poly.pdbx_strand_id
1 'polypeptide(L)'
;MSEKILFLTGKLAERQLKRILSSMKPEFRYKINQIGVNVAALMSENIIMRRLDKEQNADRIIVPGKFRGDLKKLSRYFNIPVERGAR
;
A
#
# COMPACT_ATOMS: atom_id res chain seq x y z
N MET A 1 21.69 -1.39 2.58
CA MET A 1 20.70 -0.39 2.14
C MET A 1 19.33 -0.78 2.68
N SER A 2 18.57 0.21 3.12
CA SER A 2 17.26 -0.09 3.68
C SER A 2 16.24 -0.31 2.57
N GLU A 3 15.33 -1.22 2.81
CA GLU A 3 14.21 -1.51 1.91
C GLU A 3 13.25 -0.32 1.88
N LYS A 4 12.69 -0.04 0.72
CA LYS A 4 11.70 1.02 0.57
C LYS A 4 10.33 0.37 0.36
N ILE A 5 9.40 0.64 1.25
CA ILE A 5 8.06 0.05 1.23
C ILE A 5 7.01 1.11 0.96
N LEU A 6 6.12 0.82 0.01
CA LEU A 6 4.99 1.69 -0.28
C LEU A 6 3.74 1.10 0.40
N PHE A 7 3.17 1.87 1.31
CA PHE A 7 1.92 1.48 1.99
C PHE A 7 0.75 2.14 1.30
N LEU A 8 -0.23 1.36 0.89
CA LEU A 8 -1.47 1.86 0.33
C LEU A 8 -2.53 1.88 1.41
N THR A 9 -3.37 2.90 1.42
CA THR A 9 -4.39 3.04 2.45
C THR A 9 -5.61 3.79 1.92
N GLY A 10 -6.73 3.65 2.59
CA GLY A 10 -7.92 4.46 2.35
C GLY A 10 -7.84 5.77 3.10
N LYS A 11 -8.76 6.67 2.80
CA LYS A 11 -8.77 8.01 3.41
C LYS A 11 -8.90 7.99 4.92
N LEU A 12 -9.77 7.12 5.44
CA LEU A 12 -10.05 7.11 6.87
C LEU A 12 -8.92 6.53 7.70
N ALA A 13 -8.10 5.66 7.11
CA ALA A 13 -7.02 5.00 7.84
C ALA A 13 -5.67 5.69 7.69
N GLU A 14 -5.56 6.66 6.81
CA GLU A 14 -4.27 7.28 6.51
C GLU A 14 -3.59 7.89 7.73
N ARG A 15 -4.34 8.67 8.51
CA ARG A 15 -3.79 9.34 9.69
C ARG A 15 -3.31 8.33 10.73
N GLN A 16 -4.10 7.28 10.96
CA GLN A 16 -3.74 6.25 11.92
C GLN A 16 -2.49 5.49 11.47
N LEU A 17 -2.42 5.16 10.19
CA LEU A 17 -1.25 4.46 9.65
C LEU A 17 0.01 5.30 9.78
N LYS A 18 -0.07 6.59 9.48
CA LYS A 18 1.07 7.50 9.66
C LYS A 18 1.54 7.53 11.10
N ARG A 19 0.59 7.57 12.04
CA ARG A 19 0.90 7.60 13.46
C ARG A 19 1.59 6.32 13.90
N ILE A 20 1.09 5.17 13.45
CA ILE A 20 1.67 3.87 13.81
C ILE A 20 3.09 3.75 13.28
N LEU A 21 3.31 4.06 12.00
CA LEU A 21 4.62 3.94 11.39
C LEU A 21 5.62 4.91 12.02
N SER A 22 5.18 6.13 12.32
CA SER A 22 6.02 7.12 12.97
C SER A 22 6.43 6.67 14.38
N SER A 23 5.51 6.04 15.10
CA SER A 23 5.76 5.53 16.44
C SER A 23 6.71 4.34 16.45
N MET A 24 6.63 3.48 15.45
CA MET A 24 7.46 2.28 15.36
C MET A 24 8.91 2.58 15.00
N LYS A 25 9.17 3.69 14.35
CA LYS A 25 10.50 4.06 13.85
C LYS A 25 11.16 2.89 13.11
N PRO A 26 10.54 2.41 12.02
CA PRO A 26 11.05 1.23 11.32
C PRO A 26 12.42 1.47 10.70
N GLU A 27 13.19 0.41 10.55
CA GLU A 27 14.52 0.49 9.95
C GLU A 27 14.48 0.63 8.42
N PHE A 28 13.32 0.39 7.82
CA PHE A 28 13.13 0.55 6.39
C PHE A 28 12.58 1.94 6.07
N ARG A 29 12.75 2.37 4.83
CA ARG A 29 12.12 3.58 4.34
C ARG A 29 10.69 3.26 3.95
N TYR A 30 9.79 4.23 4.11
CA TYR A 30 8.41 4.00 3.72
C TYR A 30 7.78 5.25 3.14
N LYS A 31 6.73 5.02 2.35
CA LYS A 31 5.89 6.09 1.82
C LYS A 31 4.44 5.61 1.96
N ILE A 32 3.55 6.50 2.30
CA ILE A 32 2.12 6.20 2.43
C ILE A 32 1.40 6.88 1.29
N ASN A 33 0.60 6.11 0.55
CA ASN A 33 -0.17 6.63 -0.57
C ASN A 33 -1.65 6.32 -0.35
N GLN A 34 -2.44 7.37 -0.29
CA GLN A 34 -3.89 7.26 -0.12
C GLN A 34 -4.52 7.08 -1.50
N ILE A 35 -5.34 6.02 -1.67
CA ILE A 35 -5.87 5.63 -2.97
C ILE A 35 -7.15 6.39 -3.35
N GLY A 36 -7.73 7.12 -2.43
CA GLY A 36 -8.91 7.93 -2.74
C GLY A 36 -10.23 7.26 -2.38
N VAL A 37 -10.21 6.06 -1.80
CA VAL A 37 -11.41 5.42 -1.27
C VAL A 37 -11.45 5.60 0.24
N ASN A 38 -12.66 5.62 0.80
CA ASN A 38 -12.82 5.87 2.24
C ASN A 38 -12.32 4.70 3.09
N VAL A 39 -12.68 3.47 2.72
CA VAL A 39 -12.31 2.29 3.49
C VAL A 39 -11.66 1.24 2.59
N ALA A 40 -10.80 0.43 3.20
CA ALA A 40 -10.05 -0.60 2.48
C ALA A 40 -10.94 -1.62 1.78
N ALA A 41 -12.11 -1.91 2.33
CA ALA A 41 -13.02 -2.89 1.74
C ALA A 41 -13.56 -2.45 0.36
N LEU A 42 -13.50 -1.16 0.05
CA LEU A 42 -13.93 -0.62 -1.24
C LEU A 42 -12.79 -0.56 -2.25
N MET A 43 -11.58 -0.85 -1.83
CA MET A 43 -10.40 -0.81 -2.68
C MET A 43 -10.33 -2.08 -3.54
N SER A 44 -10.12 -1.92 -4.83
CA SER A 44 -9.95 -3.05 -5.75
C SER A 44 -8.64 -2.90 -6.52
N GLU A 45 -8.19 -4.00 -7.14
CA GLU A 45 -6.98 -3.94 -7.93
C GLU A 45 -7.11 -2.96 -9.09
N ASN A 46 -8.30 -2.83 -9.68
CA ASN A 46 -8.52 -1.89 -10.77
C ASN A 46 -8.38 -0.44 -10.31
N ILE A 47 -8.89 -0.13 -9.11
CA ILE A 47 -8.75 1.21 -8.55
C ILE A 47 -7.29 1.53 -8.27
N ILE A 48 -6.56 0.57 -7.71
CA ILE A 48 -5.14 0.77 -7.43
C ILE A 48 -4.36 1.00 -8.71
N MET A 49 -4.59 0.18 -9.73
CA MET A 49 -3.89 0.32 -11.01
C MET A 49 -4.21 1.64 -11.70
N ARG A 50 -5.41 2.16 -11.50
CA ARG A 50 -5.83 3.44 -12.09
C ARG A 50 -5.25 4.63 -11.35
N ARG A 51 -5.14 4.55 -10.02
CA ARG A 51 -4.75 5.66 -9.16
C ARG A 51 -3.24 5.76 -8.93
N LEU A 52 -2.51 4.66 -9.11
CA LEU A 52 -1.07 4.63 -8.96
C LEU A 52 -0.39 4.56 -10.32
N ASP A 53 0.74 5.24 -10.44
CA ASP A 53 1.57 5.09 -11.63
C ASP A 53 2.09 3.66 -11.71
N LYS A 54 2.19 3.15 -12.94
CA LYS A 54 2.67 1.80 -13.18
C LYS A 54 4.10 1.60 -12.65
N GLU A 55 4.93 2.63 -12.79
CA GLU A 55 6.29 2.57 -12.31
C GLU A 55 6.35 3.14 -10.89
N GLN A 56 6.72 2.30 -9.94
CA GLN A 56 6.86 2.68 -8.55
C GLN A 56 8.29 2.47 -8.11
N ASN A 57 8.85 3.45 -7.43
CA ASN A 57 10.22 3.37 -6.91
C ASN A 57 10.16 2.80 -5.49
N ALA A 58 9.78 1.53 -5.39
CA ALA A 58 9.66 0.83 -4.11
C ALA A 58 10.06 -0.62 -4.30
N ASP A 59 10.52 -1.24 -3.23
CA ASP A 59 10.92 -2.64 -3.24
C ASP A 59 9.74 -3.56 -2.96
N ARG A 60 8.73 -3.03 -2.28
CA ARG A 60 7.54 -3.80 -1.89
C ARG A 60 6.35 -2.86 -1.75
N ILE A 61 5.17 -3.39 -2.03
CA ILE A 61 3.92 -2.66 -1.84
C ILE A 61 3.09 -3.42 -0.80
N ILE A 62 2.62 -2.71 0.22
CA ILE A 62 1.77 -3.28 1.25
C ILE A 62 0.37 -2.69 1.10
N VAL A 63 -0.62 -3.56 0.89
CA VAL A 63 -2.02 -3.14 0.83
C VAL A 63 -2.69 -3.40 2.18
N PRO A 64 -3.81 -2.73 2.47
CA PRO A 64 -4.51 -2.97 3.74
C PRO A 64 -4.92 -4.43 3.90
N GLY A 65 -4.92 -4.91 5.14
CA GLY A 65 -5.27 -6.29 5.43
C GLY A 65 -6.68 -6.67 5.00
N LYS A 66 -7.57 -5.69 4.87
CA LYS A 66 -8.97 -5.94 4.43
C LYS A 66 -9.14 -5.87 2.92
N PHE A 67 -8.07 -5.61 2.19
CA PHE A 67 -8.12 -5.59 0.73
C PHE A 67 -8.45 -6.99 0.20
N ARG A 68 -9.43 -7.06 -0.71
CA ARG A 68 -9.92 -8.33 -1.26
C ARG A 68 -9.56 -8.55 -2.73
N GLY A 69 -8.77 -7.65 -3.32
CA GLY A 69 -8.41 -7.77 -4.71
C GLY A 69 -7.32 -8.81 -4.96
N ASP A 70 -6.95 -8.96 -6.21
CA ASP A 70 -5.96 -9.92 -6.66
C ASP A 70 -4.54 -9.38 -6.50
N LEU A 71 -3.82 -9.89 -5.50
CA LEU A 71 -2.45 -9.46 -5.23
C LEU A 71 -1.50 -9.85 -6.34
N LYS A 72 -1.70 -11.01 -6.95
CA LYS A 72 -0.84 -11.46 -8.04
C LYS A 72 -0.96 -10.55 -9.25
N LYS A 73 -2.17 -10.11 -9.54
CA LYS A 73 -2.40 -9.20 -10.66
C LYS A 73 -1.69 -7.87 -10.43
N LEU A 74 -1.75 -7.34 -9.21
CA LEU A 74 -1.05 -6.11 -8.85
C LEU A 74 0.46 -6.28 -8.93
N SER A 75 0.97 -7.40 -8.42
CA SER A 75 2.39 -7.67 -8.45
C SER A 75 2.92 -7.74 -9.88
N ARG A 76 2.18 -8.34 -10.78
CA ARG A 76 2.56 -8.39 -12.19
C ARG A 76 2.51 -7.02 -12.86
N TYR A 77 1.46 -6.26 -12.52
CA TYR A 77 1.28 -4.92 -13.10
C TYR A 77 2.41 -3.98 -12.73
N PHE A 78 2.77 -3.93 -11.45
CA PHE A 78 3.82 -3.04 -10.96
C PHE A 78 5.22 -3.66 -11.02
N ASN A 79 5.30 -4.95 -11.25
CA ASN A 79 6.56 -5.71 -11.24
C ASN A 79 7.28 -5.57 -9.89
N ILE A 80 6.51 -5.55 -8.82
CA ILE A 80 6.98 -5.40 -7.43
C ILE A 80 6.14 -6.33 -6.57
N PRO A 81 6.74 -7.03 -5.58
CA PRO A 81 5.93 -7.84 -4.67
C PRO A 81 4.86 -7.02 -3.97
N VAL A 82 3.64 -7.54 -3.95
CA VAL A 82 2.50 -6.89 -3.30
C VAL A 82 1.97 -7.83 -2.23
N GLU A 83 1.87 -7.33 -1.00
CA GLU A 83 1.46 -8.14 0.15
C GLU A 83 0.36 -7.44 0.94
N ARG A 84 -0.42 -8.24 1.69
CA ARG A 84 -1.37 -7.67 2.64
C ARG A 84 -0.65 -7.34 3.93
N GLY A 85 -0.99 -6.18 4.48
CA GLY A 85 -0.49 -5.81 5.79
C GLY A 85 -1.29 -6.47 6.91
N ALA A 86 -0.89 -6.20 8.15
CA ALA A 86 -1.62 -6.64 9.32
C ALA A 86 -2.96 -5.92 9.39
N ARG A 87 -3.95 -6.59 9.98
CA ARG A 87 -5.26 -6.01 10.20
C ARG A 87 -5.24 -5.03 11.36
#